data_17ed7895bc659da8f8b09bb8c9e46022
#
_entry.id   17ed7895bc659da8f8b09bb8c9e46022
#
_cell.length_a   1.000
_cell.length_b   1.000
_cell.length_c   1.000
_cell.angle_alpha   90.00
_cell.angle_beta   90.00
_cell.angle_gamma   90.00
#
_symmetry.space_group_name_H-M   'P 1'
#
loop_
_entity.id
_entity.type
_entity.pdbx_description
1 polymer ?
#
loop_
_entity_poly.entity_id
_entity_poly.type
_entity_poly.pdbx_seq_one_letter_code
_entity_poly.pdbx_strand_id
1 'polypeptide(L)'
;MKKGLILQERDVELLEFLAEYKTITLNNTKYIYGTKTYQEKRICHLVKEKYLTRLTHREISLGKNGKDFLNEIGTNIKVHCRNPNNIERLKVISDIASFTNFSNTMSFIPSWYLKDKDCPTQDSRRYLGLLTFDHNFFTVYSVYGEKDEKYITSLYYDLKKEREFYNSIIFANDIEKILYYKKNFGFNDKHLYLIKYNDFNKRIIRNYDKIRTCMMDHLLKKHEVEFTDFRYMDFLVDNELYIKICLFLDLNQLRNLHYFLDINTSYKNKMYFVCFKEDEKYLRYLIKNCNTLIIDKSTVEEYLEKDFIEFNGVKIDC
;
A
#
# COMPACT_ATOMS: atom_id res chain seq x y z
N MET A 1 15.53 -22.77 38.87
CA MET A 1 14.98 -22.86 37.50
C MET A 1 14.68 -21.49 36.99
N LYS A 2 15.33 -21.01 35.92
CA LYS A 2 14.92 -19.78 35.25
C LYS A 2 13.54 -20.02 34.63
N LYS A 3 12.52 -19.28 35.08
CA LYS A 3 11.21 -19.31 34.38
C LYS A 3 11.45 -18.91 32.93
N GLY A 4 11.24 -19.82 32.00
CA GLY A 4 11.31 -19.54 30.57
C GLY A 4 10.34 -18.42 30.20
N LEU A 5 10.64 -17.67 29.15
CA LEU A 5 9.74 -16.65 28.65
C LEU A 5 8.44 -17.29 28.17
N ILE A 6 7.32 -16.87 28.73
CA ILE A 6 6.00 -17.30 28.24
C ILE A 6 5.68 -16.46 27.00
N LEU A 7 5.51 -17.16 25.86
CA LEU A 7 5.07 -16.52 24.63
C LEU A 7 3.59 -16.15 24.71
N GLN A 8 3.26 -14.98 24.21
CA GLN A 8 1.90 -14.47 24.06
C GLN A 8 1.43 -14.71 22.62
N GLU A 9 0.14 -14.65 22.38
CA GLU A 9 -0.45 -14.80 21.05
C GLU A 9 0.20 -13.87 20.01
N ARG A 10 0.39 -12.61 20.36
CA ARG A 10 1.07 -11.61 19.50
C ARG A 10 2.53 -11.94 19.20
N ASP A 11 3.20 -12.66 20.09
CA ASP A 11 4.57 -13.12 19.83
C ASP A 11 4.55 -14.26 18.81
N VAL A 12 3.60 -15.17 18.93
CA VAL A 12 3.42 -16.25 17.95
C VAL A 12 3.11 -15.69 16.58
N GLU A 13 2.18 -14.74 16.51
CA GLU A 13 1.83 -14.01 15.29
C GLU A 13 3.07 -13.34 14.64
N LEU A 14 3.94 -12.69 15.44
CA LEU A 14 5.20 -12.14 14.95
C LEU A 14 6.15 -13.22 14.44
N LEU A 15 6.28 -14.33 15.15
CA LEU A 15 7.17 -15.44 14.75
C LEU A 15 6.69 -16.08 13.44
N GLU A 16 5.37 -16.30 13.29
CA GLU A 16 4.76 -16.82 12.06
C GLU A 16 4.97 -15.87 10.89
N PHE A 17 4.74 -14.56 11.10
CA PHE A 17 5.05 -13.54 10.11
C PHE A 17 6.51 -13.60 9.65
N LEU A 18 7.45 -13.73 10.59
CA LEU A 18 8.87 -13.83 10.28
C LEU A 18 9.26 -15.17 9.61
N ALA A 19 8.55 -16.23 9.90
CA ALA A 19 8.73 -17.51 9.19
C ALA A 19 8.41 -17.35 7.70
N GLU A 20 7.36 -16.60 7.39
CA GLU A 20 6.90 -16.35 6.04
C GLU A 20 7.71 -15.27 5.31
N TYR A 21 7.80 -14.07 5.90
CA TYR A 21 8.36 -12.88 5.24
C TYR A 21 9.83 -12.60 5.56
N LYS A 22 10.45 -13.38 6.46
CA LYS A 22 11.88 -13.40 6.83
C LYS A 22 12.37 -12.21 7.65
N THR A 23 11.80 -11.06 7.54
CA THR A 23 12.21 -9.84 8.25
C THR A 23 11.02 -8.93 8.52
N ILE A 24 11.14 -8.08 9.52
CA ILE A 24 10.22 -6.95 9.77
C ILE A 24 11.01 -5.79 10.38
N THR A 25 10.64 -4.56 10.04
CA THR A 25 11.22 -3.40 10.73
C THR A 25 10.63 -3.25 12.13
N LEU A 26 11.43 -2.74 13.08
CA LEU A 26 10.94 -2.48 14.44
C LEU A 26 9.73 -1.53 14.44
N ASN A 27 9.71 -0.58 13.52
CA ASN A 27 8.58 0.35 13.41
C ASN A 27 7.28 -0.36 12.97
N ASN A 28 7.38 -1.38 12.14
CA ASN A 28 6.20 -2.11 11.65
C ASN A 28 5.66 -3.14 12.64
N THR A 29 6.42 -3.54 13.65
CA THR A 29 5.89 -4.43 14.71
C THR A 29 4.78 -3.76 15.54
N LYS A 30 4.58 -2.43 15.40
CA LYS A 30 3.42 -1.72 15.96
C LYS A 30 2.08 -2.27 15.44
N TYR A 31 2.04 -2.81 14.24
CA TYR A 31 0.82 -3.40 13.68
C TYR A 31 0.37 -4.67 14.41
N ILE A 32 1.31 -5.34 15.10
CA ILE A 32 1.07 -6.53 15.91
C ILE A 32 0.84 -6.15 17.38
N TYR A 33 1.72 -5.33 17.94
CA TYR A 33 1.72 -5.04 19.37
C TYR A 33 0.88 -3.83 19.80
N GLY A 34 0.56 -2.93 18.87
CA GLY A 34 -0.24 -1.73 19.12
C GLY A 34 0.58 -0.57 19.70
N THR A 35 1.08 -0.66 20.93
CA THR A 35 1.77 0.45 21.60
C THR A 35 3.30 0.36 21.54
N LYS A 36 3.96 1.49 21.27
CA LYS A 36 5.42 1.58 21.10
C LYS A 36 6.20 1.10 22.34
N THR A 37 5.84 1.54 23.53
CA THR A 37 6.58 1.22 24.77
C THR A 37 6.54 -0.28 25.11
N TYR A 38 5.38 -0.91 24.95
CA TYR A 38 5.23 -2.35 25.17
C TYR A 38 6.01 -3.15 24.12
N GLN A 39 5.86 -2.80 22.86
CA GLN A 39 6.56 -3.39 21.71
C GLN A 39 8.07 -3.43 21.94
N GLU A 40 8.70 -2.30 22.27
CA GLU A 40 10.16 -2.21 22.44
C GLU A 40 10.66 -3.14 23.55
N LYS A 41 10.01 -3.13 24.71
CA LYS A 41 10.35 -4.01 25.83
C LYS A 41 10.19 -5.49 25.46
N ARG A 42 9.08 -5.83 24.80
CA ARG A 42 8.78 -7.22 24.44
C ARG A 42 9.78 -7.76 23.41
N ILE A 43 10.10 -6.99 22.38
CA ILE A 43 11.09 -7.37 21.37
C ILE A 43 12.48 -7.55 22.00
N CYS A 44 12.90 -6.67 22.92
CA CYS A 44 14.16 -6.85 23.63
C CYS A 44 14.20 -8.17 24.40
N HIS A 45 13.11 -8.59 25.06
CA HIS A 45 13.02 -9.88 25.72
C HIS A 45 13.10 -11.05 24.73
N LEU A 46 12.35 -11.01 23.63
CA LEU A 46 12.37 -12.04 22.60
C LEU A 46 13.75 -12.18 21.94
N VAL A 47 14.47 -11.08 21.74
CA VAL A 47 15.85 -11.09 21.24
C VAL A 47 16.81 -11.71 22.27
N LYS A 48 16.69 -11.33 23.55
CA LYS A 48 17.50 -11.90 24.64
C LYS A 48 17.34 -13.40 24.77
N GLU A 49 16.12 -13.88 24.66
CA GLU A 49 15.77 -15.31 24.72
C GLU A 49 15.91 -16.01 23.36
N LYS A 50 16.52 -15.39 22.35
CA LYS A 50 16.85 -15.95 21.03
C LYS A 50 15.63 -16.41 20.20
N TYR A 51 14.43 -15.96 20.54
CA TYR A 51 13.26 -16.13 19.65
C TYR A 51 13.38 -15.24 18.42
N LEU A 52 13.98 -14.05 18.58
CA LEU A 52 14.30 -13.12 17.51
C LEU A 52 15.80 -12.91 17.40
N THR A 53 16.25 -12.47 16.21
CA THR A 53 17.61 -12.03 15.94
C THR A 53 17.57 -10.64 15.30
N ARG A 54 18.45 -9.71 15.76
CA ARG A 54 18.61 -8.41 15.09
C ARG A 54 19.44 -8.60 13.82
N LEU A 55 18.92 -8.17 12.68
CA LEU A 55 19.68 -8.07 11.42
C LEU A 55 20.42 -6.74 11.33
N THR A 56 19.76 -5.67 11.75
CA THR A 56 20.30 -4.32 11.89
C THR A 56 19.72 -3.69 13.16
N HIS A 57 20.07 -2.43 13.44
CA HIS A 57 19.44 -1.68 14.54
C HIS A 57 17.93 -1.44 14.34
N ARG A 58 17.42 -1.56 13.11
CA ARG A 58 16.01 -1.32 12.75
C ARG A 58 15.26 -2.56 12.31
N GLU A 59 15.92 -3.68 12.10
CA GLU A 59 15.30 -4.88 11.51
C GLU A 59 15.54 -6.11 12.37
N ILE A 60 14.53 -6.95 12.46
CA ILE A 60 14.57 -8.22 13.15
C ILE A 60 14.17 -9.37 12.23
N SER A 61 14.63 -10.57 12.57
CA SER A 61 14.28 -11.82 11.91
C SER A 61 14.07 -12.91 12.95
N LEU A 62 13.64 -14.09 12.48
CA LEU A 62 13.44 -15.26 13.30
C LEU A 62 14.77 -15.76 13.89
N GLY A 63 14.83 -15.91 15.22
CA GLY A 63 15.95 -16.46 15.94
C GLY A 63 15.91 -18.00 16.03
N LYS A 64 16.93 -18.61 16.67
CA LYS A 64 17.01 -20.06 16.80
C LYS A 64 15.80 -20.62 17.56
N ASN A 65 15.56 -20.13 18.78
CA ASN A 65 14.46 -20.63 19.61
C ASN A 65 13.09 -20.36 19.00
N GLY A 66 12.95 -19.27 18.20
CA GLY A 66 11.73 -19.02 17.43
C GLY A 66 11.47 -20.06 16.35
N LYS A 67 12.53 -20.52 15.66
CA LYS A 67 12.43 -21.61 14.68
C LYS A 67 12.07 -22.93 15.32
N ASP A 68 12.75 -23.26 16.44
CA ASP A 68 12.51 -24.49 17.18
C ASP A 68 11.05 -24.53 17.66
N PHE A 69 10.56 -23.45 18.27
CA PHE A 69 9.17 -23.31 18.70
C PHE A 69 8.16 -23.47 17.55
N LEU A 70 8.37 -22.79 16.41
CA LEU A 70 7.46 -22.92 15.27
C LEU A 70 7.43 -24.33 14.69
N ASN A 71 8.58 -25.02 14.67
CA ASN A 71 8.63 -26.43 14.27
C ASN A 71 7.85 -27.33 15.24
N GLU A 72 7.95 -27.08 16.57
CA GLU A 72 7.21 -27.82 17.60
C GLU A 72 5.69 -27.69 17.44
N ILE A 73 5.19 -26.49 17.07
CA ILE A 73 3.75 -26.27 16.82
C ILE A 73 3.30 -26.63 15.40
N GLY A 74 4.21 -27.20 14.58
CA GLY A 74 3.89 -27.67 13.22
C GLY A 74 3.81 -26.59 12.15
N THR A 75 4.29 -25.39 12.43
CA THR A 75 4.32 -24.30 11.42
C THR A 75 5.40 -24.58 10.38
N ASN A 76 5.01 -24.63 9.11
CA ASN A 76 5.95 -24.88 8.01
C ASN A 76 6.81 -23.65 7.71
N ILE A 77 8.07 -23.68 8.13
CA ILE A 77 9.03 -22.60 7.88
C ILE A 77 9.59 -22.73 6.46
N LYS A 78 9.10 -21.90 5.54
CA LYS A 78 9.66 -21.89 4.18
C LYS A 78 11.09 -21.36 4.18
N VAL A 79 12.02 -22.21 3.73
CA VAL A 79 13.42 -21.84 3.56
C VAL A 79 13.56 -21.15 2.19
N HIS A 80 13.53 -19.82 2.16
CA HIS A 80 13.92 -19.10 0.95
C HIS A 80 15.42 -18.90 0.92
N CYS A 81 16.05 -19.23 -0.22
CA CYS A 81 17.48 -18.97 -0.42
C CYS A 81 17.79 -17.48 -0.23
N ARG A 82 18.66 -17.16 0.74
CA ARG A 82 19.18 -15.81 0.94
C ARG A 82 20.19 -15.48 -0.15
N ASN A 83 19.69 -15.05 -1.32
CA ASN A 83 20.56 -14.41 -2.29
C ASN A 83 20.66 -12.92 -1.91
N PRO A 84 21.86 -12.34 -1.77
CA PRO A 84 22.06 -10.92 -1.49
C PRO A 84 21.26 -10.00 -2.41
N ASN A 85 21.12 -10.35 -3.67
CA ASN A 85 20.33 -9.61 -4.65
C ASN A 85 18.82 -9.62 -4.38
N ASN A 86 18.34 -10.49 -3.48
CA ASN A 86 16.92 -10.58 -3.10
C ASN A 86 16.60 -9.91 -1.77
N ILE A 87 17.58 -9.48 -0.99
CA ILE A 87 17.36 -8.94 0.37
C ILE A 87 16.49 -7.68 0.32
N GLU A 88 16.78 -6.73 -0.57
CA GLU A 88 15.99 -5.52 -0.71
C GLU A 88 14.55 -5.81 -1.15
N ARG A 89 14.39 -6.74 -2.10
CA ARG A 89 13.07 -7.20 -2.51
C ARG A 89 12.29 -7.83 -1.36
N LEU A 90 12.93 -8.68 -0.56
CA LEU A 90 12.31 -9.29 0.62
C LEU A 90 11.91 -8.24 1.65
N LYS A 91 12.72 -7.19 1.85
CA LYS A 91 12.37 -6.07 2.74
C LYS A 91 11.12 -5.35 2.27
N VAL A 92 11.02 -5.03 0.99
CA VAL A 92 9.83 -4.36 0.42
C VAL A 92 8.61 -5.25 0.54
N ILE A 93 8.71 -6.53 0.23
CA ILE A 93 7.62 -7.50 0.37
C ILE A 93 7.16 -7.59 1.82
N SER A 94 8.10 -7.74 2.77
CA SER A 94 7.80 -7.80 4.20
C SER A 94 7.17 -6.49 4.71
N ASP A 95 7.64 -5.36 4.23
CA ASP A 95 7.09 -4.07 4.61
C ASP A 95 5.64 -3.93 4.11
N ILE A 96 5.36 -4.29 2.85
CA ILE A 96 3.99 -4.32 2.31
C ILE A 96 3.11 -5.28 3.13
N ALA A 97 3.55 -6.51 3.32
CA ALA A 97 2.81 -7.50 4.10
C ALA A 97 2.49 -7.01 5.51
N SER A 98 3.42 -6.29 6.16
CA SER A 98 3.26 -5.83 7.54
C SER A 98 2.15 -4.78 7.69
N PHE A 99 1.93 -3.91 6.72
CA PHE A 99 0.84 -2.93 6.82
C PHE A 99 -0.49 -3.41 6.23
N THR A 100 -0.48 -4.51 5.45
CA THR A 100 -1.68 -5.06 4.82
C THR A 100 -2.26 -6.25 5.59
N ASN A 101 -1.45 -7.26 5.91
CA ASN A 101 -1.96 -8.52 6.48
C ASN A 101 -2.46 -8.41 7.93
N PHE A 102 -2.11 -7.33 8.62
CA PHE A 102 -2.71 -6.97 9.93
C PHE A 102 -3.89 -6.01 9.79
N SER A 103 -4.53 -5.97 8.63
CA SER A 103 -5.78 -5.25 8.35
C SER A 103 -6.90 -6.25 8.07
N ASN A 104 -8.11 -5.95 8.53
CA ASN A 104 -9.27 -6.81 8.28
C ASN A 104 -9.80 -6.71 6.84
N THR A 105 -9.40 -5.68 6.10
CA THR A 105 -9.93 -5.36 4.75
C THR A 105 -8.96 -5.62 3.62
N MET A 106 -7.73 -6.04 3.95
CA MET A 106 -6.66 -6.19 2.98
C MET A 106 -5.93 -7.50 3.18
N SER A 107 -5.35 -8.04 2.10
CA SER A 107 -4.44 -9.16 2.15
C SER A 107 -3.36 -9.02 1.09
N PHE A 108 -2.15 -9.47 1.40
CA PHE A 108 -1.05 -9.50 0.46
C PHE A 108 -0.49 -10.92 0.35
N ILE A 109 -0.49 -11.43 -0.87
CA ILE A 109 0.07 -12.74 -1.21
C ILE A 109 1.38 -12.51 -1.96
N PRO A 110 2.54 -12.86 -1.37
CA PRO A 110 3.82 -12.66 -2.03
C PRO A 110 4.00 -13.55 -3.27
N SER A 111 4.77 -13.08 -4.22
CA SER A 111 4.93 -13.71 -5.54
C SER A 111 5.40 -15.18 -5.52
N TRP A 112 6.09 -15.62 -4.47
CA TRP A 112 6.54 -17.03 -4.39
C TRP A 112 5.41 -18.04 -4.13
N TYR A 113 4.24 -17.58 -3.61
CA TYR A 113 3.05 -18.45 -3.50
C TYR A 113 2.27 -18.55 -4.80
N LEU A 114 2.47 -17.60 -5.70
CA LEU A 114 1.73 -17.51 -6.96
C LEU A 114 2.44 -18.23 -8.10
N LYS A 115 3.73 -18.50 -7.95
CA LYS A 115 4.55 -19.17 -8.98
C LYS A 115 4.07 -20.58 -9.34
N ASP A 116 3.41 -21.25 -8.42
CA ASP A 116 2.93 -22.64 -8.60
C ASP A 116 1.47 -22.69 -9.12
N LYS A 117 0.85 -21.57 -9.44
CA LYS A 117 -0.60 -21.47 -9.74
C LYS A 117 -0.90 -20.89 -11.12
N ASP A 118 -0.24 -21.30 -12.18
CA ASP A 118 -0.51 -20.84 -13.57
C ASP A 118 -0.79 -19.32 -13.71
N CYS A 119 -0.17 -18.52 -12.87
CA CYS A 119 -0.34 -17.08 -12.88
C CYS A 119 0.53 -16.47 -14.00
N PRO A 120 -0.03 -15.66 -14.92
CA PRO A 120 0.72 -15.09 -16.05
C PRO A 120 1.94 -14.23 -15.65
N THR A 121 2.03 -13.87 -14.36
CA THR A 121 3.11 -13.05 -13.78
C THR A 121 4.37 -13.81 -13.41
N GLN A 122 4.41 -15.13 -13.65
CA GLN A 122 5.44 -16.04 -13.11
C GLN A 122 6.88 -15.65 -13.45
N ASP A 123 7.12 -15.06 -14.62
CA ASP A 123 8.46 -14.78 -15.11
C ASP A 123 9.05 -13.43 -14.69
N SER A 124 8.24 -12.54 -14.17
CA SER A 124 8.71 -11.21 -13.78
C SER A 124 9.42 -11.20 -12.43
N ARG A 125 10.74 -10.92 -12.44
CA ARG A 125 11.53 -10.71 -11.22
C ARG A 125 11.12 -9.44 -10.45
N ARG A 126 10.33 -8.55 -11.07
CA ARG A 126 9.90 -7.26 -10.52
C ARG A 126 8.56 -7.36 -9.79
N TYR A 127 7.78 -8.37 -10.11
CA TYR A 127 6.50 -8.65 -9.46
C TYR A 127 6.71 -9.04 -7.99
N LEU A 128 6.11 -8.32 -7.07
CA LEU A 128 6.27 -8.54 -5.64
C LEU A 128 5.21 -9.48 -5.07
N GLY A 129 3.98 -9.38 -5.58
CA GLY A 129 2.86 -10.17 -5.10
C GLY A 129 1.52 -9.60 -5.54
N LEU A 130 0.45 -10.19 -5.01
CA LEU A 130 -0.92 -9.78 -5.24
C LEU A 130 -1.46 -9.12 -3.96
N LEU A 131 -2.00 -7.92 -4.10
CA LEU A 131 -2.65 -7.19 -3.03
C LEU A 131 -4.15 -7.15 -3.28
N THR A 132 -4.94 -7.55 -2.29
CA THR A 132 -6.38 -7.29 -2.27
C THR A 132 -6.60 -5.95 -1.58
N PHE A 133 -7.27 -5.03 -2.26
CA PHE A 133 -7.44 -3.65 -1.82
C PHE A 133 -8.68 -3.07 -2.51
N ASP A 134 -9.52 -2.34 -1.78
CA ASP A 134 -10.76 -1.75 -2.33
C ASP A 134 -11.58 -2.77 -3.15
N HIS A 135 -11.78 -3.98 -2.56
CA HIS A 135 -12.47 -5.11 -3.20
C HIS A 135 -11.90 -5.59 -4.55
N ASN A 136 -10.74 -5.11 -4.93
CA ASN A 136 -10.04 -5.43 -6.16
C ASN A 136 -8.73 -6.15 -5.92
N PHE A 137 -8.28 -6.90 -6.93
CA PHE A 137 -6.96 -7.54 -6.95
C PHE A 137 -5.99 -6.69 -7.75
N PHE A 138 -4.83 -6.41 -7.16
CA PHE A 138 -3.77 -5.63 -7.76
C PHE A 138 -2.45 -6.40 -7.81
N THR A 139 -1.84 -6.46 -8.96
CA THR A 139 -0.43 -6.85 -9.06
C THR A 139 0.45 -5.74 -8.52
N VAL A 140 1.43 -6.10 -7.69
CA VAL A 140 2.26 -5.12 -6.98
C VAL A 140 3.68 -5.12 -7.51
N TYR A 141 4.15 -3.93 -7.83
CA TYR A 141 5.52 -3.65 -8.27
C TYR A 141 6.16 -2.56 -7.41
N SER A 142 7.49 -2.51 -7.42
CA SER A 142 8.19 -1.39 -6.79
C SER A 142 9.32 -0.85 -7.66
N VAL A 143 9.45 0.47 -7.63
CA VAL A 143 10.59 1.20 -8.17
C VAL A 143 11.29 1.87 -6.98
N TYR A 144 12.03 1.05 -6.23
CA TYR A 144 12.71 1.46 -5.01
C TYR A 144 14.22 1.59 -5.29
N GLY A 145 14.86 2.63 -4.71
CA GLY A 145 16.26 2.95 -4.95
C GLY A 145 16.51 3.60 -6.32
N GLU A 146 17.78 3.74 -6.68
CA GLU A 146 18.18 4.26 -7.98
C GLU A 146 17.96 3.20 -9.05
N LYS A 147 16.83 3.27 -9.73
CA LYS A 147 16.53 2.42 -10.90
C LYS A 147 16.80 3.19 -12.18
N ASP A 148 17.45 2.52 -13.12
CA ASP A 148 17.74 3.06 -14.42
C ASP A 148 16.51 3.00 -15.37
N GLU A 149 16.65 3.62 -16.52
CA GLU A 149 15.64 3.60 -17.58
C GLU A 149 15.30 2.17 -18.04
N LYS A 150 16.31 1.28 -18.11
CA LYS A 150 16.10 -0.10 -18.52
C LYS A 150 15.18 -0.85 -17.57
N TYR A 151 15.28 -0.57 -16.27
CA TYR A 151 14.39 -1.17 -15.28
C TYR A 151 12.94 -0.70 -15.49
N ILE A 152 12.73 0.62 -15.68
CA ILE A 152 11.39 1.20 -15.88
C ILE A 152 10.80 0.70 -17.21
N THR A 153 11.59 0.65 -18.27
CA THR A 153 11.16 0.12 -19.55
C THR A 153 10.76 -1.37 -19.46
N SER A 154 11.54 -2.14 -18.74
CA SER A 154 11.24 -3.56 -18.52
C SER A 154 9.99 -3.75 -17.62
N LEU A 155 9.78 -2.91 -16.62
CA LEU A 155 8.55 -2.89 -15.82
C LEU A 155 7.33 -2.62 -16.72
N TYR A 156 7.47 -1.71 -17.66
CA TYR A 156 6.43 -1.45 -18.66
C TYR A 156 6.05 -2.70 -19.46
N TYR A 157 7.04 -3.48 -19.92
CA TYR A 157 6.76 -4.72 -20.64
C TYR A 157 6.07 -5.77 -19.76
N ASP A 158 6.45 -5.87 -18.49
CA ASP A 158 5.76 -6.74 -17.54
C ASP A 158 4.31 -6.32 -17.37
N LEU A 159 4.06 -5.04 -17.09
CA LEU A 159 2.73 -4.48 -16.98
C LEU A 159 1.91 -4.67 -18.27
N LYS A 160 2.52 -4.58 -19.44
CA LYS A 160 1.84 -4.79 -20.72
C LYS A 160 1.35 -6.21 -20.91
N LYS A 161 2.10 -7.21 -20.44
CA LYS A 161 1.69 -8.63 -20.49
C LYS A 161 0.52 -8.93 -19.57
N GLU A 162 0.43 -8.23 -18.44
CA GLU A 162 -0.56 -8.49 -17.39
C GLU A 162 -1.85 -7.67 -17.52
N ARG A 163 -1.86 -6.65 -18.37
CA ARG A 163 -2.94 -5.66 -18.54
C ARG A 163 -4.33 -6.23 -18.75
N GLU A 164 -4.41 -7.38 -19.39
CA GLU A 164 -5.70 -7.96 -19.76
C GLU A 164 -6.41 -8.54 -18.53
N PHE A 165 -5.67 -8.81 -17.46
CA PHE A 165 -6.17 -9.60 -16.34
C PHE A 165 -6.29 -8.80 -15.03
N TYR A 166 -5.35 -7.91 -14.72
CA TYR A 166 -5.24 -7.33 -13.38
C TYR A 166 -5.09 -5.81 -13.36
N ASN A 167 -5.64 -5.20 -12.30
CA ASN A 167 -5.22 -3.88 -11.87
C ASN A 167 -3.79 -3.95 -11.33
N SER A 168 -3.07 -2.82 -11.30
CA SER A 168 -1.68 -2.79 -10.88
C SER A 168 -1.39 -1.63 -9.95
N ILE A 169 -0.47 -1.85 -9.01
CA ILE A 169 0.09 -0.81 -8.12
C ILE A 169 1.59 -0.76 -8.33
N ILE A 170 2.12 0.44 -8.56
CA ILE A 170 3.56 0.73 -8.56
C ILE A 170 3.89 1.58 -7.35
N PHE A 171 4.61 1.03 -6.39
CA PHE A 171 5.23 1.81 -5.32
C PHE A 171 6.54 2.42 -5.80
N ALA A 172 6.66 3.74 -5.73
CA ALA A 172 7.86 4.45 -6.18
C ALA A 172 8.32 5.49 -5.17
N ASN A 173 9.63 5.66 -5.00
CA ASN A 173 10.18 6.79 -4.24
C ASN A 173 10.11 8.08 -5.03
N ASP A 174 10.33 8.00 -6.33
CA ASP A 174 10.36 9.12 -7.26
C ASP A 174 9.23 8.97 -8.30
N ILE A 175 8.15 9.68 -8.05
CA ILE A 175 6.98 9.73 -8.94
C ILE A 175 7.33 10.42 -10.27
N GLU A 176 8.15 11.48 -10.24
CA GLU A 176 8.50 12.27 -11.42
C GLU A 176 9.25 11.42 -12.44
N LYS A 177 10.17 10.59 -11.96
CA LYS A 177 10.92 9.67 -12.83
C LYS A 177 10.01 8.69 -13.55
N ILE A 178 9.00 8.13 -12.86
CA ILE A 178 8.03 7.23 -13.48
C ILE A 178 7.18 7.98 -14.51
N LEU A 179 6.70 9.17 -14.18
CA LEU A 179 5.89 9.99 -15.07
C LEU A 179 6.66 10.47 -16.31
N TYR A 180 7.96 10.69 -16.19
CA TYR A 180 8.81 11.03 -17.32
C TYR A 180 8.76 9.93 -18.40
N TYR A 181 8.76 8.67 -18.00
CA TYR A 181 8.68 7.52 -18.92
C TYR A 181 7.23 7.09 -19.21
N LYS A 182 6.22 7.86 -18.79
CA LYS A 182 4.79 7.51 -18.96
C LYS A 182 4.35 7.25 -20.40
N LYS A 183 5.05 7.78 -21.41
CA LYS A 183 4.75 7.54 -22.84
C LYS A 183 4.72 6.04 -23.16
N ASN A 184 5.43 5.25 -22.37
CA ASN A 184 5.53 3.80 -22.54
C ASN A 184 4.37 3.06 -21.85
N PHE A 185 3.66 3.69 -20.88
CA PHE A 185 2.48 3.09 -20.25
C PHE A 185 1.28 3.28 -21.18
N GLY A 186 0.84 2.20 -21.79
CA GLY A 186 -0.26 2.26 -22.75
C GLY A 186 -1.61 2.35 -22.08
N PHE A 187 -2.66 2.49 -22.90
CA PHE A 187 -4.04 2.55 -22.46
C PHE A 187 -4.61 1.17 -22.19
N ASN A 188 -5.32 1.04 -21.08
CA ASN A 188 -6.30 0.00 -20.87
C ASN A 188 -7.36 0.50 -19.86
N ASP A 189 -8.37 -0.31 -19.64
CA ASP A 189 -9.46 -0.01 -18.72
C ASP A 189 -9.17 -0.40 -17.26
N LYS A 190 -8.04 -1.04 -17.01
CA LYS A 190 -7.63 -1.46 -15.67
C LYS A 190 -6.96 -0.32 -14.91
N HIS A 191 -7.09 -0.32 -13.59
CA HIS A 191 -6.41 0.66 -12.75
C HIS A 191 -4.91 0.45 -12.74
N LEU A 192 -4.17 1.54 -12.82
CA LEU A 192 -2.72 1.57 -12.64
C LEU A 192 -2.36 2.68 -11.62
N TYR A 193 -2.36 2.31 -10.35
CA TYR A 193 -2.02 3.25 -9.29
C TYR A 193 -0.51 3.44 -9.20
N LEU A 194 -0.09 4.69 -9.25
CA LEU A 194 1.26 5.12 -8.93
C LEU A 194 1.26 5.79 -7.56
N ILE A 195 1.92 5.14 -6.59
CA ILE A 195 1.87 5.51 -5.19
C ILE A 195 3.29 5.82 -4.69
N LYS A 196 3.48 7.00 -4.11
CA LYS A 196 4.72 7.33 -3.44
C LYS A 196 4.91 6.45 -2.22
N TYR A 197 6.08 5.78 -2.15
CA TYR A 197 6.39 4.85 -1.07
C TYR A 197 6.84 5.60 0.19
N ASN A 198 5.90 5.92 1.07
CA ASN A 198 6.14 6.58 2.35
C ASN A 198 5.11 6.14 3.40
N ASP A 199 5.35 6.45 4.67
CA ASP A 199 4.49 6.01 5.77
C ASP A 199 3.09 6.64 5.72
N PHE A 200 2.95 7.84 5.19
CA PHE A 200 1.66 8.48 5.01
C PHE A 200 0.80 7.69 4.02
N ASN A 201 1.31 7.38 2.83
CA ASN A 201 0.55 6.63 1.82
C ASN A 201 0.26 5.19 2.24
N LYS A 202 1.13 4.54 3.03
CA LYS A 202 0.83 3.25 3.64
C LYS A 202 -0.38 3.32 4.58
N ARG A 203 -0.49 4.41 5.37
CA ARG A 203 -1.68 4.64 6.22
C ARG A 203 -2.93 4.92 5.38
N ILE A 204 -2.81 5.69 4.28
CA ILE A 204 -3.91 5.93 3.34
C ILE A 204 -4.43 4.60 2.77
N ILE A 205 -3.54 3.74 2.26
CA ILE A 205 -3.93 2.43 1.73
C ILE A 205 -4.70 1.63 2.80
N ARG A 206 -4.15 1.55 4.01
CA ARG A 206 -4.75 0.77 5.11
C ARG A 206 -6.15 1.26 5.53
N ASN A 207 -6.43 2.53 5.34
CA ASN A 207 -7.69 3.16 5.74
C ASN A 207 -8.42 3.80 4.55
N TYR A 208 -8.29 3.21 3.37
CA TYR A 208 -8.73 3.82 2.12
C TYR A 208 -10.20 4.23 2.14
N ASP A 209 -11.10 3.31 2.46
CA ASP A 209 -12.54 3.57 2.49
C ASP A 209 -12.90 4.65 3.51
N LYS A 210 -12.30 4.58 4.71
CA LYS A 210 -12.53 5.57 5.76
C LYS A 210 -12.09 6.97 5.34
N ILE A 211 -10.92 7.08 4.70
CA ILE A 211 -10.38 8.36 4.24
C ILE A 211 -11.21 8.89 3.09
N ARG A 212 -11.66 8.04 2.17
CA ARG A 212 -12.55 8.42 1.09
C ARG A 212 -13.86 8.99 1.63
N THR A 213 -14.47 8.33 2.62
CA THR A 213 -15.67 8.83 3.31
C THR A 213 -15.41 10.17 4.02
N CYS A 214 -14.29 10.28 4.75
CA CYS A 214 -13.90 11.54 5.41
C CYS A 214 -13.76 12.70 4.42
N MET A 215 -13.12 12.45 3.28
CA MET A 215 -12.98 13.46 2.23
C MET A 215 -14.33 13.88 1.69
N MET A 216 -15.23 12.92 1.50
CA MET A 216 -16.61 13.21 1.10
C MET A 216 -17.33 14.06 2.12
N ASP A 217 -17.36 13.65 3.37
CA ASP A 217 -18.03 14.38 4.45
C ASP A 217 -17.51 15.80 4.62
N HIS A 218 -16.19 15.96 4.46
CA HIS A 218 -15.55 17.29 4.59
C HIS A 218 -15.92 18.24 3.46
N LEU A 219 -15.91 17.74 2.22
CA LEU A 219 -16.19 18.55 1.03
C LEU A 219 -17.67 18.82 0.84
N LEU A 220 -18.52 17.89 1.27
CA LEU A 220 -19.90 17.83 0.84
C LEU A 220 -20.90 18.12 1.96
N LYS A 221 -20.42 18.60 3.13
CA LYS A 221 -21.27 18.97 4.28
C LYS A 221 -22.43 19.94 3.96
N LYS A 222 -22.35 20.63 2.82
CA LYS A 222 -23.31 21.68 2.40
C LYS A 222 -23.92 21.45 1.03
N HIS A 223 -23.64 20.31 0.39
CA HIS A 223 -24.01 20.03 -0.98
C HIS A 223 -24.82 18.75 -1.09
N GLU A 224 -25.70 18.68 -2.07
CA GLU A 224 -26.38 17.45 -2.46
C GLU A 224 -25.42 16.60 -3.29
N VAL A 225 -25.24 15.32 -2.92
CA VAL A 225 -24.25 14.43 -3.51
C VAL A 225 -24.87 13.13 -3.92
N GLU A 226 -24.66 12.76 -5.17
CA GLU A 226 -25.09 11.49 -5.73
C GLU A 226 -23.89 10.74 -6.34
N PHE A 227 -23.94 9.40 -6.33
CA PHE A 227 -23.02 8.62 -7.15
C PHE A 227 -23.33 8.88 -8.63
N THR A 228 -22.29 9.04 -9.44
CA THR A 228 -22.49 9.24 -10.87
C THR A 228 -22.18 7.98 -11.67
N ASP A 229 -22.98 7.71 -12.69
CA ASP A 229 -22.71 6.68 -13.71
C ASP A 229 -21.62 7.09 -14.70
N PHE A 230 -21.12 8.32 -14.59
CA PHE A 230 -20.05 8.79 -15.46
C PHE A 230 -18.73 8.09 -15.13
N ARG A 231 -18.29 7.22 -16.02
CA ARG A 231 -17.21 6.24 -15.86
C ARG A 231 -15.92 6.74 -15.18
N TYR A 232 -15.62 8.02 -15.33
CA TYR A 232 -14.33 8.58 -14.86
C TYR A 232 -14.45 9.40 -13.58
N MET A 233 -15.66 9.60 -13.07
CA MET A 233 -15.92 10.43 -11.90
C MET A 233 -16.60 9.60 -10.82
N ASP A 234 -16.47 10.03 -9.58
CA ASP A 234 -17.02 9.31 -8.44
C ASP A 234 -18.41 9.83 -8.05
N PHE A 235 -18.61 11.16 -8.15
CA PHE A 235 -19.82 11.82 -7.66
C PHE A 235 -20.29 12.95 -8.58
N LEU A 236 -21.61 13.17 -8.54
CA LEU A 236 -22.29 14.36 -9.06
C LEU A 236 -22.73 15.19 -7.86
N VAL A 237 -22.40 16.46 -7.84
CA VAL A 237 -22.69 17.42 -6.77
C VAL A 237 -23.59 18.52 -7.30
N ASP A 238 -24.70 18.79 -6.55
CA ASP A 238 -25.71 19.80 -6.88
C ASP A 238 -26.24 19.66 -8.32
N ASN A 239 -26.26 18.45 -8.88
CA ASN A 239 -26.63 18.12 -10.26
C ASN A 239 -25.81 18.82 -11.35
N GLU A 240 -24.68 19.44 -11.03
CA GLU A 240 -23.87 20.23 -11.96
C GLU A 240 -22.40 19.86 -12.02
N LEU A 241 -21.79 19.52 -10.89
CA LEU A 241 -20.35 19.35 -10.77
C LEU A 241 -19.98 17.89 -10.58
N TYR A 242 -19.03 17.43 -11.37
CA TYR A 242 -18.47 16.08 -11.26
C TYR A 242 -17.22 16.10 -10.40
N ILE A 243 -17.16 15.21 -9.40
CA ILE A 243 -16.02 15.11 -8.49
C ILE A 243 -15.36 13.74 -8.60
N LYS A 244 -14.03 13.74 -8.67
CA LYS A 244 -13.19 12.53 -8.54
C LYS A 244 -12.26 12.66 -7.36
N ILE A 245 -12.27 11.65 -6.48
CA ILE A 245 -11.33 11.56 -5.36
C ILE A 245 -10.06 10.85 -5.82
N CYS A 246 -8.95 11.57 -5.85
CA CYS A 246 -7.64 11.10 -6.25
C CYS A 246 -6.72 10.91 -5.04
N LEU A 247 -6.98 9.88 -4.22
CA LEU A 247 -6.07 9.50 -3.13
C LEU A 247 -4.72 9.01 -3.66
N PHE A 248 -4.74 8.43 -4.86
CA PHE A 248 -3.57 7.98 -5.61
C PHE A 248 -3.71 8.35 -7.08
N LEU A 249 -2.58 8.42 -7.77
CA LEU A 249 -2.55 8.70 -9.20
C LEU A 249 -2.88 7.43 -10.00
N ASP A 250 -4.10 7.34 -10.50
CA ASP A 250 -4.49 6.29 -11.46
C ASP A 250 -4.10 6.71 -12.87
N LEU A 251 -2.96 6.23 -13.32
CA LEU A 251 -2.38 6.68 -14.61
C LEU A 251 -3.27 6.35 -15.80
N ASN A 252 -3.96 5.20 -15.78
CA ASN A 252 -4.81 4.79 -16.88
C ASN A 252 -6.11 5.60 -16.92
N GLN A 253 -6.79 5.70 -15.78
CA GLN A 253 -8.04 6.46 -15.68
C GLN A 253 -7.84 7.95 -15.98
N LEU A 254 -6.81 8.56 -15.41
CA LEU A 254 -6.50 9.99 -15.63
C LEU A 254 -6.14 10.27 -17.10
N ARG A 255 -5.46 9.32 -17.74
CA ARG A 255 -5.11 9.45 -19.15
C ARG A 255 -6.33 9.28 -20.06
N ASN A 256 -7.19 8.30 -19.80
CA ASN A 256 -8.44 8.12 -20.54
C ASN A 256 -9.34 9.35 -20.39
N LEU A 257 -9.42 9.89 -19.18
CA LEU A 257 -10.16 11.11 -18.91
C LEU A 257 -9.58 12.33 -19.65
N HIS A 258 -8.26 12.46 -19.71
CA HIS A 258 -7.63 13.53 -20.48
C HIS A 258 -8.06 13.50 -21.95
N TYR A 259 -8.06 12.33 -22.60
CA TYR A 259 -8.53 12.21 -23.97
C TYR A 259 -10.02 12.51 -24.10
N PHE A 260 -10.83 12.06 -23.15
CA PHE A 260 -12.25 12.41 -23.15
C PHE A 260 -12.45 13.94 -23.10
N LEU A 261 -11.72 14.64 -22.23
CA LEU A 261 -11.78 16.08 -22.06
C LEU A 261 -11.26 16.88 -23.25
N ASP A 262 -10.32 16.33 -24.01
CA ASP A 262 -9.82 16.99 -25.23
C ASP A 262 -10.89 16.99 -26.34
N ILE A 263 -11.76 15.99 -26.36
CA ILE A 263 -12.89 15.91 -27.28
C ILE A 263 -14.12 16.68 -26.74
N ASN A 264 -14.37 16.58 -25.43
CA ASN A 264 -15.56 17.11 -24.77
C ASN A 264 -15.22 18.30 -23.85
N THR A 265 -14.83 19.40 -24.43
CA THR A 265 -14.29 20.57 -23.69
C THR A 265 -15.30 21.23 -22.75
N SER A 266 -16.61 21.08 -22.98
CA SER A 266 -17.69 21.59 -22.11
C SER A 266 -17.67 21.02 -20.70
N TYR A 267 -17.10 19.83 -20.51
CA TYR A 267 -16.99 19.20 -19.20
C TYR A 267 -15.82 19.72 -18.36
N LYS A 268 -14.81 20.38 -18.97
CA LYS A 268 -13.60 20.83 -18.26
C LYS A 268 -13.92 21.71 -17.04
N ASN A 269 -14.88 22.62 -17.19
CA ASN A 269 -15.25 23.56 -16.12
C ASN A 269 -16.15 22.91 -15.04
N LYS A 270 -16.69 21.74 -15.31
CA LYS A 270 -17.60 21.03 -14.40
C LYS A 270 -16.92 19.90 -13.62
N MET A 271 -15.66 19.60 -13.91
CA MET A 271 -14.93 18.51 -13.27
C MET A 271 -13.92 19.02 -12.26
N TYR A 272 -13.95 18.44 -11.08
CA TYR A 272 -13.05 18.75 -9.97
C TYR A 272 -12.36 17.47 -9.46
N PHE A 273 -11.07 17.61 -9.17
CA PHE A 273 -10.23 16.52 -8.65
C PHE A 273 -9.82 16.85 -7.23
N VAL A 274 -10.23 15.99 -6.31
CA VAL A 274 -9.85 16.11 -4.91
C VAL A 274 -8.54 15.37 -4.69
N CYS A 275 -7.50 16.07 -4.25
CA CYS A 275 -6.17 15.47 -4.06
C CYS A 275 -5.39 16.12 -2.92
N PHE A 276 -4.29 15.49 -2.54
CA PHE A 276 -3.31 16.13 -1.66
C PHE A 276 -2.50 17.18 -2.42
N LYS A 277 -2.07 18.21 -1.70
CA LYS A 277 -1.31 19.34 -2.29
C LYS A 277 -0.06 18.89 -3.06
N GLU A 278 0.64 17.89 -2.56
CA GLU A 278 1.85 17.38 -3.24
C GLU A 278 1.55 16.68 -4.55
N ASP A 279 0.34 16.13 -4.69
CA ASP A 279 -0.08 15.37 -5.88
C ASP A 279 -0.71 16.26 -6.95
N GLU A 280 -1.09 17.51 -6.60
CA GLU A 280 -1.70 18.46 -7.53
C GLU A 280 -0.85 18.69 -8.79
N LYS A 281 0.46 18.86 -8.63
CA LYS A 281 1.38 19.07 -9.76
C LYS A 281 1.37 17.88 -10.74
N TYR A 282 1.21 16.67 -10.24
CA TYR A 282 1.15 15.47 -11.06
C TYR A 282 -0.20 15.34 -11.76
N LEU A 283 -1.29 15.68 -11.09
CA LEU A 283 -2.61 15.75 -11.71
C LEU A 283 -2.64 16.76 -12.84
N ARG A 284 -2.13 17.98 -12.62
CA ARG A 284 -2.04 19.03 -13.65
C ARG A 284 -1.11 18.63 -14.81
N TYR A 285 -0.10 17.79 -14.55
CA TYR A 285 0.74 17.24 -15.60
C TYR A 285 0.03 16.17 -16.43
N LEU A 286 -0.83 15.36 -15.80
CA LEU A 286 -1.59 14.28 -16.45
C LEU A 286 -2.84 14.83 -17.16
N ILE A 287 -3.52 15.80 -16.55
CA ILE A 287 -4.74 16.44 -17.08
C ILE A 287 -4.51 17.94 -17.13
N LYS A 288 -4.31 18.48 -18.31
CA LYS A 288 -4.11 19.92 -18.50
C LYS A 288 -5.38 20.70 -18.13
N ASN A 289 -5.19 21.81 -17.42
CA ASN A 289 -6.28 22.74 -17.07
C ASN A 289 -7.41 22.07 -16.25
N CYS A 290 -7.09 21.12 -15.37
CA CYS A 290 -8.06 20.55 -14.46
C CYS A 290 -8.30 21.46 -13.24
N ASN A 291 -9.54 21.47 -12.73
CA ASN A 291 -9.85 22.11 -11.46
C ASN A 291 -9.46 21.15 -10.33
N THR A 292 -8.84 21.67 -9.29
CA THR A 292 -8.38 20.87 -8.14
C THR A 292 -8.95 21.41 -6.84
N LEU A 293 -9.40 20.50 -5.97
CA LEU A 293 -9.74 20.76 -4.58
C LEU A 293 -8.68 20.12 -3.71
N ILE A 294 -8.00 20.92 -2.91
CA ILE A 294 -6.87 20.46 -2.10
C ILE A 294 -7.33 20.09 -0.71
N ILE A 295 -6.93 18.90 -0.25
CA ILE A 295 -7.09 18.47 1.13
C ILE A 295 -5.72 18.43 1.80
N ASP A 296 -5.65 19.04 2.97
CA ASP A 296 -4.46 18.99 3.79
C ASP A 296 -4.29 17.63 4.45
N LYS A 297 -3.07 17.14 4.49
CA LYS A 297 -2.74 15.87 5.16
C LYS A 297 -3.10 15.87 6.63
N SER A 298 -2.94 17.01 7.31
CA SER A 298 -3.31 17.18 8.72
C SER A 298 -4.78 16.87 8.98
N THR A 299 -5.69 17.26 8.09
CA THR A 299 -7.12 16.95 8.21
C THR A 299 -7.36 15.43 8.22
N VAL A 300 -6.66 14.70 7.34
CA VAL A 300 -6.76 13.24 7.28
C VAL A 300 -6.09 12.58 8.49
N GLU A 301 -4.96 13.11 8.95
CA GLU A 301 -4.27 12.61 10.13
C GLU A 301 -5.11 12.78 11.40
N GLU A 302 -5.72 13.94 11.61
CA GLU A 302 -6.65 14.18 12.72
C GLU A 302 -7.85 13.23 12.69
N TYR A 303 -8.39 12.96 11.52
CA TYR A 303 -9.50 12.01 11.37
C TYR A 303 -9.08 10.59 11.75
N LEU A 304 -7.91 10.15 11.26
CA LEU A 304 -7.38 8.83 11.57
C LEU A 304 -7.02 8.66 13.05
N GLU A 305 -6.57 9.72 13.73
CA GLU A 305 -6.26 9.70 15.16
C GLU A 305 -7.54 9.60 16.00
N LYS A 306 -8.59 10.35 15.67
CA LYS A 306 -9.89 10.27 16.34
C LYS A 306 -10.51 8.88 16.27
N ASP A 307 -10.45 8.27 15.09
CA ASP A 307 -10.99 6.93 14.84
C ASP A 307 -10.19 5.84 15.59
N PHE A 308 -8.89 6.04 15.77
CA PHE A 308 -8.03 5.13 16.54
C PHE A 308 -8.36 5.14 18.04
N ILE A 309 -8.79 6.28 18.58
CA ILE A 309 -9.19 6.44 19.99
C ILE A 309 -10.55 5.76 20.23
N GLU A 310 -11.50 5.88 19.33
CA GLU A 310 -12.82 5.24 19.45
C GLU A 310 -12.77 3.72 19.29
N PHE A 311 -11.89 3.20 18.43
CA PHE A 311 -11.83 1.76 18.14
C PHE A 311 -11.16 0.92 19.23
N ASN A 312 -10.28 1.49 20.03
CA ASN A 312 -9.57 0.74 21.08
C ASN A 312 -10.31 0.62 22.41
N GLY A 313 -11.50 1.18 22.56
CA GLY A 313 -12.35 1.02 23.74
C GLY A 313 -11.71 1.48 25.07
N VAL A 314 -10.54 2.10 25.00
CA VAL A 314 -9.84 2.65 26.16
C VAL A 314 -10.08 4.15 26.18
N LYS A 315 -11.14 4.57 26.86
CA LYS A 315 -11.20 5.93 27.37
C LYS A 315 -10.02 6.09 28.32
N ILE A 316 -8.98 6.76 27.89
CA ILE A 316 -8.02 7.34 28.80
C ILE A 316 -8.65 8.66 29.22
N ASP A 317 -9.35 8.61 30.35
CA ASP A 317 -9.71 9.83 31.06
C ASP A 317 -8.40 10.52 31.45
N CYS A 318 -8.13 11.69 30.85
CA CYS A 318 -7.05 12.59 31.24
C CYS A 318 -7.43 13.34 32.50
#